data_021b97ad727def7ca2737e5960f1274e
#
_entry.id   021b97ad727def7ca2737e5960f1274e
#
_cell.length_a   1.000
_cell.length_b   1.000
_cell.length_c   1.000
_cell.angle_alpha   90.00
_cell.angle_beta   90.00
_cell.angle_gamma   90.00
#
_symmetry.space_group_name_H-M   'P 1'
#
loop_
_entity.id
_entity.type
_entity.pdbx_description
1 polymer ?
#
loop_
_entity_poly.entity_id
_entity_poly.type
_entity_poly.pdbx_seq_one_letter_code
_entity_poly.pdbx_strand_id
1 'polypeptide(L)'
;MVDNLNDTGKPGLYTQKENFMAQVINTNSLSLLTQNNLNKSQSSLSSAIERLSSGLRINSAKDDAAGQAIANRFTSNIKGLTQASRNANDGISVAQTTEGALGEINNNLQRIRELTVQATNGTNSQSDMESIQAEITQRLDEIDRVSQQTEFNGVSVLGENKTLKIQVGAND
;
A
#
# COMPACT_ATOMS: atom_id res chain seq x y z
N MET A 1 77.58 -27.39 -87.67
CA MET A 1 76.93 -26.93 -88.93
C MET A 1 75.57 -26.41 -88.56
N VAL A 2 75.54 -25.18 -88.59
CA VAL A 2 74.49 -24.29 -89.03
C VAL A 2 73.17 -24.29 -88.32
N ASP A 3 72.94 -23.24 -87.64
CA ASP A 3 71.88 -22.20 -87.84
C ASP A 3 70.49 -22.56 -87.35
N ASN A 4 69.67 -21.79 -86.79
CA ASN A 4 69.54 -20.36 -86.77
C ASN A 4 68.42 -20.07 -85.76
N LEU A 5 68.61 -19.09 -84.97
CA LEU A 5 67.82 -17.87 -84.84
C LEU A 5 66.31 -17.87 -84.57
N ASN A 6 66.00 -17.12 -83.55
CA ASN A 6 64.83 -16.26 -83.39
C ASN A 6 63.49 -16.92 -83.10
N ASP A 7 63.02 -16.70 -81.97
CA ASP A 7 61.81 -15.90 -81.92
C ASP A 7 61.59 -15.19 -80.59
N THR A 8 61.26 -14.04 -80.79
CA THR A 8 60.95 -12.91 -79.94
C THR A 8 59.81 -13.17 -78.93
N GLY A 9 60.06 -12.66 -77.83
CA GLY A 9 59.11 -12.61 -76.69
C GLY A 9 57.73 -12.07 -77.04
N LYS A 10 56.80 -12.66 -76.36
CA LYS A 10 55.52 -12.03 -75.97
C LYS A 10 55.27 -12.19 -74.51
N PRO A 11 55.06 -11.11 -73.73
CA PRO A 11 54.70 -11.20 -72.36
C PRO A 11 53.28 -11.74 -72.26
N GLY A 12 53.13 -12.87 -71.50
CA GLY A 12 51.84 -13.39 -71.20
C GLY A 12 50.99 -12.39 -70.46
N LEU A 13 49.89 -12.07 -71.06
CA LEU A 13 48.82 -11.28 -70.51
C LEU A 13 48.20 -12.08 -69.38
N TYR A 14 48.61 -11.75 -68.19
CA TYR A 14 47.88 -12.26 -67.01
C TYR A 14 46.53 -11.54 -66.97
N THR A 15 45.50 -12.16 -67.52
CA THR A 15 44.12 -11.78 -67.30
C THR A 15 43.83 -11.93 -65.81
N GLN A 16 43.93 -10.82 -65.13
CA GLN A 16 43.31 -10.64 -63.82
C GLN A 16 41.81 -10.87 -64.04
N LYS A 17 41.36 -12.06 -63.63
CA LYS A 17 39.92 -12.24 -63.39
C LYS A 17 39.56 -11.30 -62.22
N GLU A 18 39.16 -10.12 -62.56
CA GLU A 18 38.41 -9.31 -61.63
C GLU A 18 37.15 -10.08 -61.30
N ASN A 19 37.14 -10.69 -60.11
CA ASN A 19 35.92 -11.13 -59.49
C ASN A 19 35.10 -9.87 -59.20
N PHE A 20 34.31 -9.43 -60.17
CA PHE A 20 33.18 -8.60 -59.93
C PHE A 20 32.28 -9.37 -59.00
N MET A 21 32.45 -9.20 -57.70
CA MET A 21 31.38 -9.48 -56.78
C MET A 21 30.22 -8.62 -57.24
N ALA A 22 29.26 -9.26 -57.88
CA ALA A 22 28.00 -8.63 -58.22
C ALA A 22 27.39 -8.12 -56.92
N GLN A 23 27.60 -6.84 -56.63
CA GLN A 23 26.97 -6.15 -55.53
C GLN A 23 25.50 -6.03 -55.93
N VAL A 24 24.72 -7.02 -55.50
CA VAL A 24 23.27 -7.02 -55.69
C VAL A 24 22.74 -5.85 -54.91
N ILE A 25 22.43 -4.78 -55.60
CA ILE A 25 22.01 -3.47 -55.07
C ILE A 25 20.66 -3.57 -54.32
N ASN A 26 19.90 -4.66 -54.53
CA ASN A 26 18.56 -4.80 -53.94
C ASN A 26 18.51 -5.55 -52.60
N THR A 27 19.59 -6.18 -52.14
CA THR A 27 19.60 -6.89 -50.84
C THR A 27 20.99 -6.81 -50.23
N ASN A 28 21.29 -5.72 -49.56
CA ASN A 28 22.50 -5.62 -48.74
C ASN A 28 22.20 -6.24 -47.36
N SER A 29 22.47 -7.55 -47.23
CA SER A 29 22.25 -8.32 -46.01
C SER A 29 23.05 -7.76 -44.81
N LEU A 30 24.21 -7.14 -45.08
CA LEU A 30 25.01 -6.50 -44.01
C LEU A 30 24.35 -5.21 -43.55
N SER A 31 23.77 -4.41 -44.45
CA SER A 31 22.99 -3.22 -44.08
C SER A 31 21.73 -3.57 -43.27
N LEU A 32 21.03 -4.61 -43.69
CA LEU A 32 19.84 -5.11 -42.97
C LEU A 32 20.19 -5.63 -41.56
N LEU A 33 21.32 -6.36 -41.46
CA LEU A 33 21.83 -6.82 -40.15
C LEU A 33 22.22 -5.66 -39.26
N THR A 34 22.88 -4.63 -39.83
CA THR A 34 23.28 -3.43 -39.06
C THR A 34 22.07 -2.63 -38.60
N GLN A 35 21.04 -2.45 -39.47
CA GLN A 35 19.78 -1.82 -39.07
C GLN A 35 19.06 -2.59 -37.96
N ASN A 36 18.99 -3.93 -38.05
CA ASN A 36 18.40 -4.75 -36.99
C ASN A 36 19.16 -4.62 -35.68
N ASN A 37 20.48 -4.61 -35.69
CA ASN A 37 21.31 -4.41 -34.51
C ASN A 37 21.13 -2.99 -33.92
N LEU A 38 21.03 -1.98 -34.76
CA LEU A 38 20.77 -0.61 -34.33
C LEU A 38 19.40 -0.48 -33.68
N ASN A 39 18.35 -1.03 -34.28
CA ASN A 39 17.01 -1.05 -33.72
C ASN A 39 16.95 -1.78 -32.37
N LYS A 40 17.64 -2.91 -32.26
CA LYS A 40 17.75 -3.67 -31.01
C LYS A 40 18.48 -2.88 -29.91
N SER A 41 19.58 -2.22 -30.27
CA SER A 41 20.33 -1.36 -29.34
C SER A 41 19.52 -0.16 -28.88
N GLN A 42 18.79 0.47 -29.80
CA GLN A 42 17.89 1.60 -29.50
C GLN A 42 16.75 1.19 -28.56
N SER A 43 16.14 0.02 -28.78
CA SER A 43 15.10 -0.53 -27.90
C SER A 43 15.65 -0.83 -26.50
N SER A 44 16.85 -1.42 -26.42
CA SER A 44 17.51 -1.70 -25.14
C SER A 44 17.87 -0.42 -24.38
N LEU A 45 18.37 0.58 -25.08
CA LEU A 45 18.68 1.90 -24.51
C LEU A 45 17.42 2.61 -23.99
N SER A 46 16.34 2.58 -24.76
CA SER A 46 15.04 3.15 -24.35
C SER A 46 14.52 2.51 -23.07
N SER A 47 14.57 1.17 -22.98
CA SER A 47 14.18 0.44 -21.76
C SER A 47 15.10 0.76 -20.57
N ALA A 48 16.39 0.94 -20.81
CA ALA A 48 17.33 1.31 -19.75
C ALA A 48 17.08 2.72 -19.21
N ILE A 49 16.79 3.68 -20.10
CA ILE A 49 16.42 5.06 -19.74
C ILE A 49 15.11 5.08 -18.96
N GLU A 50 14.11 4.32 -19.40
CA GLU A 50 12.82 4.22 -18.72
C GLU A 50 12.97 3.67 -17.30
N ARG A 51 13.76 2.59 -17.12
CA ARG A 51 14.07 2.03 -15.80
C ARG A 51 14.86 2.98 -14.91
N LEU A 52 15.80 3.72 -15.48
CA LEU A 52 16.59 4.71 -14.75
C LEU A 52 15.73 5.90 -14.30
N SER A 53 14.85 6.36 -15.17
CA SER A 53 13.94 7.49 -14.88
C SER A 53 12.87 7.13 -13.85
N SER A 54 12.30 5.93 -13.92
CA SER A 54 11.29 5.47 -12.97
C SER A 54 11.88 4.95 -11.66
N GLY A 55 13.15 4.56 -11.65
CA GLY A 55 13.80 3.88 -10.53
C GLY A 55 13.31 2.45 -10.31
N LEU A 56 12.47 1.91 -11.21
CA LEU A 56 11.85 0.60 -11.11
C LEU A 56 12.35 -0.34 -12.20
N ARG A 57 12.61 -1.61 -11.85
CA ARG A 57 13.01 -2.64 -12.80
C ARG A 57 11.84 -3.07 -13.70
N ILE A 58 10.62 -3.10 -13.16
CA ILE A 58 9.38 -3.46 -13.84
C ILE A 58 8.51 -2.20 -13.85
N ASN A 59 8.28 -1.64 -15.04
CA ASN A 59 7.53 -0.40 -15.21
C ASN A 59 6.17 -0.67 -15.87
N SER A 60 6.07 -1.74 -16.64
CA SER A 60 4.84 -2.11 -17.35
C SER A 60 4.64 -3.63 -17.37
N ALA A 61 3.40 -4.07 -17.67
CA ALA A 61 3.07 -5.48 -17.86
C ALA A 61 3.85 -6.13 -19.01
N LYS A 62 4.39 -5.31 -19.94
CA LYS A 62 5.23 -5.76 -21.05
C LYS A 62 6.59 -6.28 -20.57
N ASP A 63 7.13 -5.70 -19.49
CA ASP A 63 8.43 -6.07 -18.95
C ASP A 63 8.38 -7.41 -18.20
N ASP A 64 7.36 -7.56 -17.33
CA ASP A 64 7.11 -8.78 -16.57
C ASP A 64 5.69 -8.74 -16.00
N ALA A 65 4.75 -9.38 -16.68
CA ALA A 65 3.35 -9.42 -16.25
C ALA A 65 3.16 -10.16 -14.92
N ALA A 66 3.92 -11.22 -14.68
CA ALA A 66 3.84 -11.97 -13.43
C ALA A 66 4.41 -11.17 -12.26
N GLY A 67 5.58 -10.56 -12.44
CA GLY A 67 6.20 -9.69 -11.44
C GLY A 67 5.34 -8.47 -11.11
N GLN A 68 4.69 -7.86 -12.10
CA GLN A 68 3.79 -6.74 -11.88
C GLN A 68 2.53 -7.15 -11.10
N ALA A 69 1.93 -8.31 -11.40
CA ALA A 69 0.79 -8.83 -10.66
C ALA A 69 1.14 -9.06 -9.18
N ILE A 70 2.31 -9.63 -8.92
CA ILE A 70 2.82 -9.85 -7.56
C ILE A 70 3.05 -8.49 -6.86
N ALA A 71 3.72 -7.53 -7.52
CA ALA A 71 3.97 -6.20 -6.96
C ALA A 71 2.67 -5.44 -6.64
N ASN A 72 1.67 -5.54 -7.50
CA ASN A 72 0.35 -4.94 -7.26
C ASN A 72 -0.36 -5.58 -6.04
N ARG A 73 -0.28 -6.91 -5.88
CA ARG A 73 -0.82 -7.60 -4.70
C ARG A 73 -0.12 -7.17 -3.42
N PHE A 74 1.22 -7.08 -3.43
CA PHE A 74 1.97 -6.57 -2.28
C PHE A 74 1.62 -5.12 -1.96
N THR A 75 1.52 -4.26 -2.97
CA THR A 75 1.11 -2.86 -2.79
C THR A 75 -0.30 -2.76 -2.20
N SER A 76 -1.24 -3.58 -2.66
CA SER A 76 -2.60 -3.65 -2.11
C SER A 76 -2.58 -4.09 -0.64
N ASN A 77 -1.83 -5.15 -0.33
CA ASN A 77 -1.69 -5.65 1.04
C ASN A 77 -1.05 -4.61 1.97
N ILE A 78 0.01 -3.92 1.52
CA ILE A 78 0.67 -2.86 2.30
C ILE A 78 -0.31 -1.71 2.58
N LYS A 79 -1.07 -1.27 1.57
CA LYS A 79 -2.10 -0.23 1.75
C LYS A 79 -3.20 -0.69 2.70
N GLY A 80 -3.65 -1.94 2.57
CA GLY A 80 -4.64 -2.55 3.47
C GLY A 80 -4.12 -2.62 4.90
N LEU A 81 -2.91 -3.10 5.14
CA LEU A 81 -2.29 -3.15 6.47
C LEU A 81 -2.05 -1.75 7.06
N THR A 82 -1.68 -0.78 6.23
CA THR A 82 -1.54 0.61 6.69
C THR A 82 -2.89 1.18 7.14
N GLN A 83 -3.97 0.88 6.42
CA GLN A 83 -5.32 1.28 6.85
C GLN A 83 -5.75 0.52 8.09
N ALA A 84 -5.50 -0.79 8.16
CA ALA A 84 -5.78 -1.62 9.32
C ALA A 84 -5.09 -1.11 10.60
N SER A 85 -3.84 -0.64 10.47
CA SER A 85 -3.11 -0.01 11.58
C SER A 85 -3.79 1.30 12.06
N ARG A 86 -4.28 2.12 11.14
CA ARG A 86 -5.06 3.31 11.52
C ARG A 86 -6.36 2.91 12.22
N ASN A 87 -7.10 1.97 11.65
CA ASN A 87 -8.34 1.47 12.26
C ASN A 87 -8.12 0.88 13.65
N ALA A 88 -6.99 0.20 13.87
CA ALA A 88 -6.63 -0.32 15.20
C ALA A 88 -6.39 0.81 16.20
N ASN A 89 -5.70 1.89 15.81
CA ASN A 89 -5.50 3.06 16.65
C ASN A 89 -6.84 3.77 16.96
N ASP A 90 -7.73 3.87 15.99
CA ASP A 90 -9.08 4.39 16.20
C ASP A 90 -9.85 3.51 17.21
N GLY A 91 -9.72 2.19 17.08
CA GLY A 91 -10.31 1.24 18.03
C GLY A 91 -9.77 1.40 19.45
N ILE A 92 -8.47 1.62 19.60
CA ILE A 92 -7.86 1.91 20.90
C ILE A 92 -8.41 3.22 21.47
N SER A 93 -8.57 4.25 20.66
CA SER A 93 -9.12 5.54 21.08
C SER A 93 -10.59 5.40 21.55
N VAL A 94 -11.39 4.60 20.85
CA VAL A 94 -12.75 4.26 21.27
C VAL A 94 -12.74 3.55 22.62
N ALA A 95 -11.87 2.56 22.79
CA ALA A 95 -11.75 1.82 24.05
C ALA A 95 -11.34 2.72 25.22
N GLN A 96 -10.39 3.63 25.02
CA GLN A 96 -9.97 4.61 26.03
C GLN A 96 -11.09 5.58 26.42
N THR A 97 -11.85 6.06 25.44
CA THR A 97 -13.02 6.93 25.69
C THR A 97 -14.07 6.18 26.49
N THR A 98 -14.34 4.93 26.14
CA THR A 98 -15.29 4.06 26.85
C THR A 98 -14.81 3.76 28.28
N GLU A 99 -13.52 3.47 28.46
CA GLU A 99 -12.93 3.22 29.79
C GLU A 99 -13.05 4.45 30.69
N GLY A 100 -12.77 5.65 30.16
CA GLY A 100 -12.97 6.92 30.88
C GLY A 100 -14.41 7.10 31.35
N ALA A 101 -15.37 6.92 30.45
CA ALA A 101 -16.79 7.04 30.78
C ALA A 101 -17.26 5.98 31.80
N LEU A 102 -16.81 4.73 31.67
CA LEU A 102 -17.09 3.69 32.63
C LEU A 102 -16.47 3.96 34.03
N GLY A 103 -15.31 4.61 34.05
CA GLY A 103 -14.68 5.10 35.29
C GLY A 103 -15.57 6.11 36.02
N GLU A 104 -16.13 7.09 35.28
CA GLU A 104 -17.07 8.05 35.86
C GLU A 104 -18.39 7.40 36.37
N ILE A 105 -18.93 6.46 35.59
CA ILE A 105 -20.10 5.67 36.01
C ILE A 105 -19.80 4.90 37.31
N ASN A 106 -18.63 4.27 37.36
CA ASN A 106 -18.22 3.50 38.55
C ASN A 106 -18.10 4.41 39.81
N ASN A 107 -17.51 5.59 39.67
CA ASN A 107 -17.39 6.57 40.73
C ASN A 107 -18.77 7.01 41.25
N ASN A 108 -19.69 7.31 40.33
CA ASN A 108 -21.07 7.65 40.72
C ASN A 108 -21.80 6.49 41.40
N LEU A 109 -21.63 5.25 40.93
CA LEU A 109 -22.21 4.06 41.58
C LEU A 109 -21.65 3.83 42.96
N GLN A 110 -20.35 4.01 43.19
CA GLN A 110 -19.74 3.93 44.52
C GLN A 110 -20.33 4.97 45.47
N ARG A 111 -20.49 6.21 44.97
CA ARG A 111 -21.10 7.29 45.76
C ARG A 111 -22.56 6.98 46.11
N ILE A 112 -23.36 6.46 45.19
CA ILE A 112 -24.72 6.03 45.43
C ILE A 112 -24.75 4.93 46.52
N ARG A 113 -23.81 3.97 46.47
CA ARG A 113 -23.69 2.93 47.48
C ARG A 113 -23.38 3.51 48.85
N GLU A 114 -22.46 4.46 48.98
CA GLU A 114 -22.17 5.15 50.25
C GLU A 114 -23.39 5.85 50.80
N LEU A 115 -24.10 6.63 49.95
CA LEU A 115 -25.32 7.33 50.32
C LEU A 115 -26.42 6.37 50.75
N THR A 116 -26.55 5.23 50.08
CA THR A 116 -27.53 4.18 50.46
C THR A 116 -27.21 3.58 51.84
N VAL A 117 -25.93 3.31 52.13
CA VAL A 117 -25.49 2.85 53.45
C VAL A 117 -25.75 3.92 54.50
N GLN A 118 -25.48 5.19 54.21
CA GLN A 118 -25.78 6.31 55.09
C GLN A 118 -27.29 6.42 55.38
N ALA A 119 -28.14 6.29 54.35
CA ALA A 119 -29.59 6.34 54.48
C ALA A 119 -30.18 5.26 55.38
N THR A 120 -29.53 4.06 55.43
CA THR A 120 -30.01 2.95 56.31
C THR A 120 -29.73 3.20 57.79
N ASN A 121 -28.94 4.20 58.15
CA ASN A 121 -28.66 4.54 59.53
C ASN A 121 -29.88 5.20 60.21
N GLY A 122 -30.41 4.63 61.25
CA GLY A 122 -31.61 5.10 61.98
C GLY A 122 -31.43 6.42 62.73
N THR A 123 -30.26 7.07 62.67
CA THR A 123 -30.01 8.42 63.24
C THR A 123 -30.36 9.57 62.30
N ASN A 124 -30.71 9.31 61.04
CA ASN A 124 -31.04 10.32 60.05
C ASN A 124 -32.42 10.92 60.30
N SER A 125 -32.53 12.21 60.23
CA SER A 125 -33.81 12.91 60.21
C SER A 125 -34.52 12.78 58.84
N GLN A 126 -35.81 13.10 58.77
CA GLN A 126 -36.55 13.10 57.52
C GLN A 126 -35.91 14.05 56.50
N SER A 127 -35.44 15.24 56.92
CA SER A 127 -34.74 16.18 56.06
C SER A 127 -33.42 15.66 55.53
N ASP A 128 -32.69 14.86 56.34
CA ASP A 128 -31.44 14.23 55.90
C ASP A 128 -31.72 13.17 54.85
N MET A 129 -32.76 12.36 55.02
CA MET A 129 -33.18 11.34 54.04
C MET A 129 -33.61 11.97 52.71
N GLU A 130 -34.34 13.10 52.73
CA GLU A 130 -34.73 13.84 51.54
C GLU A 130 -33.47 14.38 50.79
N SER A 131 -32.50 14.88 51.55
CA SER A 131 -31.21 15.36 50.96
C SER A 131 -30.41 14.26 50.34
N ILE A 132 -30.31 13.11 51.00
CA ILE A 132 -29.64 11.92 50.48
C ILE A 132 -30.34 11.43 49.20
N GLN A 133 -31.67 11.36 49.21
CA GLN A 133 -32.43 10.95 48.02
C GLN A 133 -32.23 11.91 46.86
N ALA A 134 -32.18 13.22 47.11
CA ALA A 134 -31.89 14.20 46.06
C ALA A 134 -30.49 13.99 45.45
N GLU A 135 -29.46 13.75 46.29
CA GLU A 135 -28.12 13.47 45.81
C GLU A 135 -28.06 12.16 44.98
N ILE A 136 -28.72 11.09 45.44
CA ILE A 136 -28.82 9.85 44.69
C ILE A 136 -29.44 10.09 43.29
N THR A 137 -30.54 10.83 43.25
CA THR A 137 -31.22 11.16 41.99
C THR A 137 -30.27 11.94 41.03
N GLN A 138 -29.56 12.92 41.55
CA GLN A 138 -28.57 13.66 40.73
C GLN A 138 -27.44 12.75 40.18
N ARG A 139 -26.98 11.75 40.98
CA ARG A 139 -25.98 10.81 40.55
C ARG A 139 -26.49 9.85 39.46
N LEU A 140 -27.76 9.43 39.57
CA LEU A 140 -28.42 8.62 38.55
C LEU A 140 -28.57 9.40 37.23
N ASP A 141 -29.05 10.63 37.33
CA ASP A 141 -29.17 11.53 36.16
C ASP A 141 -27.81 11.74 35.47
N GLU A 142 -26.74 11.85 36.27
CA GLU A 142 -25.36 11.95 35.71
C GLU A 142 -24.90 10.67 35.04
N ILE A 143 -25.21 9.49 35.57
CA ILE A 143 -24.94 8.21 34.93
C ILE A 143 -25.68 8.12 33.58
N ASP A 144 -26.96 8.48 33.57
CA ASP A 144 -27.75 8.49 32.33
C ASP A 144 -27.18 9.47 31.31
N ARG A 145 -26.77 10.65 31.76
CA ARG A 145 -26.14 11.66 30.90
C ARG A 145 -24.82 11.12 30.29
N VAL A 146 -23.94 10.55 31.11
CA VAL A 146 -22.67 9.96 30.64
C VAL A 146 -22.93 8.83 29.65
N SER A 147 -23.89 7.95 29.96
CA SER A 147 -24.24 6.82 29.09
C SER A 147 -24.76 7.28 27.73
N GLN A 148 -25.58 8.33 27.67
CA GLN A 148 -26.19 8.81 26.43
C GLN A 148 -25.28 9.73 25.62
N GLN A 149 -24.45 10.53 26.30
CA GLN A 149 -23.64 11.57 25.65
C GLN A 149 -22.21 11.11 25.31
N THR A 150 -21.78 9.94 25.84
CA THR A 150 -20.46 9.43 25.49
C THR A 150 -20.46 8.87 24.08
N GLU A 151 -19.83 9.63 23.21
CA GLU A 151 -19.68 9.28 21.79
C GLU A 151 -18.23 9.42 21.33
N PHE A 152 -17.89 8.66 20.29
CA PHE A 152 -16.65 8.79 19.57
C PHE A 152 -16.96 9.04 18.10
N ASN A 153 -16.55 10.20 17.57
CA ASN A 153 -16.82 10.61 16.18
C ASN A 153 -18.32 10.51 15.80
N GLY A 154 -19.24 10.92 16.70
CA GLY A 154 -20.68 10.87 16.47
C GLY A 154 -21.31 9.48 16.60
N VAL A 155 -20.54 8.48 17.09
CA VAL A 155 -21.05 7.14 17.37
C VAL A 155 -21.12 6.93 18.87
N SER A 156 -22.34 6.70 19.41
CA SER A 156 -22.52 6.36 20.81
C SER A 156 -21.82 5.05 21.13
N VAL A 157 -21.05 5.03 22.24
CA VAL A 157 -20.28 3.86 22.68
C VAL A 157 -20.92 3.12 23.87
N LEU A 158 -21.84 3.76 24.60
CA LEU A 158 -22.50 3.20 25.79
C LEU A 158 -24.03 3.16 25.70
N GLY A 159 -24.64 4.07 24.92
CA GLY A 159 -26.10 4.28 24.91
C GLY A 159 -26.90 3.19 24.19
N GLU A 160 -26.27 2.34 23.39
CA GLU A 160 -26.95 1.34 22.57
C GLU A 160 -26.28 -0.03 22.69
N ASN A 161 -27.08 -1.11 22.63
CA ASN A 161 -26.53 -2.46 22.49
C ASN A 161 -26.07 -2.68 21.03
N LYS A 162 -24.89 -2.18 20.72
CA LYS A 162 -24.32 -2.16 19.39
C LYS A 162 -22.95 -2.84 19.36
N THR A 163 -22.71 -3.61 18.30
CA THR A 163 -21.38 -4.20 18.07
C THR A 163 -20.61 -3.30 17.12
N LEU A 164 -19.52 -2.72 17.60
CA LEU A 164 -18.59 -1.96 16.77
C LEU A 164 -17.56 -2.91 16.15
N LYS A 165 -17.58 -3.06 14.83
CA LYS A 165 -16.61 -3.88 14.11
C LYS A 165 -15.46 -3.00 13.63
N ILE A 166 -14.23 -3.40 13.97
CA ILE A 166 -13.00 -2.71 13.57
C ILE A 166 -12.21 -3.65 12.68
N GLN A 167 -12.00 -3.26 11.43
CA GLN A 167 -11.22 -4.02 10.46
C GLN A 167 -9.72 -3.80 10.70
N VAL A 168 -9.04 -4.82 11.25
CA VAL A 168 -7.60 -4.79 11.57
C VAL A 168 -6.75 -5.68 10.67
N GLY A 169 -7.30 -6.15 9.56
CA GLY A 169 -6.61 -6.96 8.56
C GLY A 169 -6.73 -6.40 7.16
N ALA A 170 -5.81 -6.77 6.27
CA ALA A 170 -5.87 -6.39 4.86
C ALA A 170 -6.90 -7.21 4.07
N ASN A 171 -7.30 -8.38 4.62
CA ASN A 171 -8.28 -9.32 4.05
C ASN A 171 -9.32 -9.64 5.14
N ASP A 172 -10.53 -9.93 4.70
CA ASP A 172 -11.62 -10.40 5.57
C ASP A 172 -11.35 -11.82 6.08
#